data_21254abe75b5e35226ad31844ab861fe
#
_entry.id   21254abe75b5e35226ad31844ab861fe
#
_cell.length_a   1.000
_cell.length_b   1.000
_cell.length_c   1.000
_cell.angle_alpha   90.00
_cell.angle_beta   90.00
_cell.angle_gamma   90.00
#
_symmetry.space_group_name_H-M   'P 1'
#
loop_
_entity.id
_entity.type
_entity.pdbx_description
1 polymer ?
#
loop_
_entity_poly.entity_id
_entity_poly.type
_entity_poly.pdbx_seq_one_letter_code
_entity_poly.pdbx_strand_id
1 'polypeptide(L)'
;MELTVYLAGQIHDSWREDVKRKANERNLPLTFVGPQTNHDRSDHVGEHILGEQPTDLHKDDAASSINNFRTQVLMQKSDVVIALFGEKYKQWNTAMDASTAITMNKPTIIIRPESIIHPLKELSNRANVTVDTIDHALDVLAYIFE
;
A
#
# COMPACT_ATOMS: atom_id res chain seq x y z
N MET A 1 -5.56 21.29 -7.44
CA MET A 1 -4.51 20.25 -7.29
C MET A 1 -5.18 18.94 -6.92
N GLU A 2 -4.76 17.87 -7.53
CA GLU A 2 -5.21 16.51 -7.22
C GLU A 2 -4.00 15.66 -6.91
N LEU A 3 -4.10 14.77 -5.93
CA LEU A 3 -3.01 13.88 -5.54
C LEU A 3 -3.39 12.42 -5.82
N THR A 4 -2.41 11.65 -6.29
CA THR A 4 -2.51 10.20 -6.40
C THR A 4 -1.87 9.57 -5.17
N VAL A 5 -2.62 8.70 -4.49
CA VAL A 5 -2.21 8.04 -3.25
C VAL A 5 -2.14 6.53 -3.48
N TYR A 6 -0.97 5.94 -3.23
CA TYR A 6 -0.80 4.50 -3.24
C TYR A 6 -1.16 3.91 -1.87
N LEU A 7 -2.07 2.93 -1.86
CA LEU A 7 -2.52 2.27 -0.64
C LEU A 7 -1.84 0.90 -0.48
N ALA A 8 -0.83 0.83 0.37
CA ALA A 8 -0.13 -0.40 0.72
C ALA A 8 -0.74 -1.03 1.98
N GLY A 9 -0.94 -2.34 1.94
CA GLY A 9 -1.53 -3.08 3.06
C GLY A 9 -2.07 -4.42 2.59
N GLN A 10 -2.57 -5.24 3.52
CA GLN A 10 -3.14 -6.53 3.19
C GLN A 10 -4.39 -6.38 2.29
N ILE A 11 -4.70 -7.41 1.50
CA ILE A 11 -5.75 -7.35 0.48
C ILE A 11 -7.04 -8.13 0.87
N HIS A 12 -7.12 -8.62 2.10
CA HIS A 12 -8.17 -9.57 2.53
C HIS A 12 -9.34 -8.93 3.26
N ASP A 13 -9.37 -7.60 3.41
CA ASP A 13 -10.48 -6.88 4.02
C ASP A 13 -10.82 -5.61 3.24
N SER A 14 -11.73 -4.80 3.80
CA SER A 14 -12.31 -3.63 3.12
C SER A 14 -11.67 -2.29 3.49
N TRP A 15 -10.49 -2.28 4.10
CA TRP A 15 -9.91 -1.02 4.59
C TRP A 15 -9.66 0.00 3.46
N ARG A 16 -9.32 -0.46 2.26
CA ARG A 16 -9.14 0.44 1.11
C ARG A 16 -10.44 1.13 0.71
N GLU A 17 -11.54 0.38 0.74
CA GLU A 17 -12.87 0.94 0.45
C GLU A 17 -13.28 1.96 1.51
N ASP A 18 -12.93 1.72 2.77
CA ASP A 18 -13.16 2.68 3.85
C ASP A 18 -12.41 3.98 3.64
N VAL A 19 -11.13 3.90 3.23
CA VAL A 19 -10.33 5.09 2.91
C VAL A 19 -10.97 5.88 1.77
N LYS A 20 -11.32 5.22 0.69
CA LYS A 20 -11.93 5.85 -0.49
C LYS A 20 -13.26 6.51 -0.16
N ARG A 21 -14.11 5.82 0.58
CA ARG A 21 -15.42 6.34 1.01
C ARG A 21 -15.26 7.58 1.89
N LYS A 22 -14.41 7.51 2.89
CA LYS A 22 -14.16 8.62 3.81
C LYS A 22 -13.54 9.83 3.12
N ALA A 23 -12.61 9.60 2.20
CA ALA A 23 -12.03 10.67 1.40
C ALA A 23 -13.08 11.35 0.52
N ASN A 24 -13.96 10.57 -0.10
CA ASN A 24 -15.05 11.08 -0.92
C ASN A 24 -16.07 11.88 -0.11
N GLU A 25 -16.44 11.41 1.09
CA GLU A 25 -17.33 12.12 2.01
C GLU A 25 -16.76 13.48 2.42
N ARG A 26 -15.44 13.60 2.48
CA ARG A 26 -14.72 14.84 2.82
C ARG A 26 -14.41 15.70 1.60
N ASN A 27 -14.82 15.29 0.42
CA ASN A 27 -14.53 15.97 -0.86
C ASN A 27 -13.03 16.23 -1.09
N LEU A 28 -12.17 15.31 -0.66
CA LEU A 28 -10.74 15.43 -0.89
C LEU A 28 -10.39 15.06 -2.35
N PRO A 29 -9.61 15.89 -3.05
CA PRO A 29 -9.25 15.63 -4.44
C PRO A 29 -8.15 14.59 -4.56
N LEU A 30 -8.47 13.33 -4.25
CA LEU A 30 -7.55 12.21 -4.22
C LEU A 30 -7.96 11.13 -5.21
N THR A 31 -6.97 10.57 -5.89
CA THR A 31 -7.10 9.34 -6.68
C THR A 31 -6.29 8.26 -5.99
N PHE A 32 -6.83 7.05 -5.89
CA PHE A 32 -6.18 5.95 -5.18
C PHE A 32 -5.75 4.85 -6.14
N VAL A 33 -4.54 4.35 -5.92
CA VAL A 33 -3.98 3.17 -6.59
C VAL A 33 -3.41 2.23 -5.52
N GLY A 34 -3.11 1.00 -5.89
CA GLY A 34 -2.59 0.03 -4.95
C GLY A 34 -2.25 -1.30 -5.62
N PRO A 35 -1.92 -2.34 -4.85
CA PRO A 35 -1.62 -3.65 -5.39
C PRO A 35 -2.84 -4.28 -6.05
N GLN A 36 -2.62 -5.35 -6.82
CA GLN A 36 -3.73 -6.17 -7.30
C GLN A 36 -4.43 -6.81 -6.10
N THR A 37 -5.69 -6.42 -5.85
CA THR A 37 -6.44 -6.89 -4.69
C THR A 37 -7.21 -8.20 -4.95
N ASN A 38 -7.31 -8.63 -6.20
CA ASN A 38 -7.82 -9.94 -6.54
C ASN A 38 -6.70 -10.96 -6.32
N HIS A 39 -6.79 -11.74 -5.25
CA HIS A 39 -5.77 -12.68 -4.82
C HIS A 39 -5.46 -13.72 -5.90
N ASP A 40 -6.49 -14.29 -6.50
CA ASP A 40 -6.35 -15.29 -7.55
C ASP A 40 -5.64 -14.72 -8.79
N ARG A 41 -6.03 -13.52 -9.23
CA ARG A 41 -5.37 -12.84 -10.34
C ARG A 41 -3.91 -12.56 -10.05
N SER A 42 -3.61 -12.10 -8.84
CA SER A 42 -2.24 -11.79 -8.39
C SER A 42 -1.36 -13.04 -8.36
N ASP A 43 -1.88 -14.13 -7.80
CA ASP A 43 -1.11 -15.39 -7.69
C ASP A 43 -0.82 -16.06 -9.03
N HIS A 44 -1.73 -15.92 -10.00
CA HIS A 44 -1.65 -16.61 -11.29
C HIS A 44 -1.27 -15.70 -12.46
N VAL A 45 -0.93 -14.44 -12.21
CA VAL A 45 -0.65 -13.48 -13.29
C VAL A 45 0.53 -13.91 -14.16
N GLY A 46 1.53 -14.56 -13.59
CA GLY A 46 2.70 -15.04 -14.32
C GLY A 46 2.34 -16.04 -15.39
N GLU A 47 1.61 -17.09 -15.03
CA GLU A 47 1.17 -18.12 -15.98
C GLU A 47 0.10 -17.62 -16.97
N HIS A 48 -0.74 -16.68 -16.55
CA HIS A 48 -1.73 -16.07 -17.45
C HIS A 48 -1.09 -15.21 -18.54
N ILE A 49 0.00 -14.52 -18.23
CA ILE A 49 0.66 -13.62 -19.19
C ILE A 49 1.78 -14.32 -19.94
N LEU A 50 2.62 -15.10 -19.23
CA LEU A 50 3.84 -15.70 -19.78
C LEU A 50 3.65 -17.16 -20.20
N GLY A 51 2.52 -17.77 -19.89
CA GLY A 51 2.25 -19.17 -20.17
C GLY A 51 2.60 -20.10 -19.01
N GLU A 52 2.37 -21.40 -19.22
CA GLU A 52 2.60 -22.42 -18.21
C GLU A 52 4.04 -22.39 -17.69
N GLN A 53 4.20 -22.52 -16.38
CA GLN A 53 5.49 -22.53 -15.71
C GLN A 53 5.84 -23.95 -15.24
N PRO A 54 7.13 -24.35 -15.28
CA PRO A 54 7.52 -25.75 -15.06
C PRO A 54 7.36 -26.24 -13.61
N THR A 55 7.45 -25.34 -12.62
CA THR A 55 7.34 -25.69 -11.20
C THR A 55 6.61 -24.60 -10.42
N ASP A 56 6.21 -24.89 -9.17
CA ASP A 56 5.59 -23.91 -8.28
C ASP A 56 6.53 -22.74 -7.99
N LEU A 57 7.83 -23.00 -7.86
CA LEU A 57 8.83 -21.95 -7.67
C LEU A 57 8.86 -21.00 -8.88
N HIS A 58 8.80 -21.53 -10.09
CA HIS A 58 8.77 -20.72 -11.31
C HIS A 58 7.46 -19.93 -11.44
N LYS A 59 6.33 -20.49 -10.99
CA LYS A 59 5.05 -19.76 -10.94
C LYS A 59 5.14 -18.56 -10.02
N ASP A 60 5.66 -18.75 -8.80
CA ASP A 60 5.84 -17.68 -7.82
C ASP A 60 6.81 -16.61 -8.33
N ASP A 61 7.91 -17.03 -8.95
CA ASP A 61 8.90 -16.12 -9.50
C ASP A 61 8.30 -15.26 -10.62
N ALA A 62 7.57 -15.86 -11.54
CA ALA A 62 6.90 -15.15 -12.62
C ALA A 62 5.82 -14.18 -12.10
N ALA A 63 4.99 -14.62 -11.17
CA ALA A 63 3.94 -13.79 -10.58
C ALA A 63 4.52 -12.63 -9.78
N SER A 64 5.51 -12.89 -8.93
CA SER A 64 6.14 -11.84 -8.10
C SER A 64 6.86 -10.80 -8.94
N SER A 65 7.55 -11.22 -9.99
CA SER A 65 8.24 -10.34 -10.95
C SER A 65 7.26 -9.32 -11.58
N ILE A 66 6.12 -9.80 -12.05
CA ILE A 66 5.09 -8.95 -12.68
C ILE A 66 4.40 -8.06 -11.64
N ASN A 67 4.07 -8.60 -10.47
CA ASN A 67 3.47 -7.82 -9.40
C ASN A 67 4.41 -6.72 -8.89
N ASN A 68 5.69 -7.02 -8.74
CA ASN A 68 6.69 -6.03 -8.33
C ASN A 68 6.86 -4.92 -9.37
N PHE A 69 6.86 -5.28 -10.65
CA PHE A 69 6.92 -4.31 -11.74
C PHE A 69 5.72 -3.37 -11.69
N ARG A 70 4.50 -3.92 -11.55
CA ARG A 70 3.27 -3.15 -11.45
C ARG A 70 3.31 -2.19 -10.24
N THR A 71 3.70 -2.71 -9.09
CA THR A 71 3.80 -1.91 -7.86
C THR A 71 4.79 -0.76 -8.04
N GLN A 72 5.94 -1.02 -8.62
CA GLN A 72 6.96 0.01 -8.86
C GLN A 72 6.44 1.13 -9.75
N VAL A 73 5.79 0.78 -10.86
CA VAL A 73 5.22 1.79 -11.78
C VAL A 73 4.18 2.65 -11.08
N LEU A 74 3.24 2.03 -10.38
CA LEU A 74 2.16 2.76 -9.71
C LEU A 74 2.68 3.60 -8.54
N MET A 75 3.64 3.09 -7.78
CA MET A 75 4.24 3.83 -6.68
C MET A 75 5.04 5.03 -7.17
N GLN A 76 5.81 4.88 -8.24
CA GLN A 76 6.55 6.00 -8.85
C GLN A 76 5.64 7.12 -9.32
N LYS A 77 4.45 6.78 -9.78
CA LYS A 77 3.47 7.76 -10.26
C LYS A 77 2.59 8.34 -9.15
N SER A 78 2.74 7.86 -7.93
CA SER A 78 1.98 8.36 -6.79
C SER A 78 2.68 9.55 -6.13
N ASP A 79 1.89 10.45 -5.57
CA ASP A 79 2.37 11.61 -4.84
C ASP A 79 2.62 11.27 -3.37
N VAL A 80 1.81 10.36 -2.82
CA VAL A 80 1.85 9.93 -1.42
C VAL A 80 1.64 8.43 -1.34
N VAL A 81 2.27 7.79 -0.37
CA VAL A 81 2.02 6.39 -0.04
C VAL A 81 1.46 6.30 1.37
N ILE A 82 0.35 5.59 1.52
CA ILE A 82 -0.20 5.22 2.83
C ILE A 82 0.02 3.73 3.01
N ALA A 83 0.67 3.34 4.10
CA ALA A 83 0.87 1.94 4.46
C ALA A 83 0.10 1.63 5.75
N LEU A 84 -0.88 0.74 5.65
CA LEU A 84 -1.70 0.34 6.79
C LEU A 84 -1.25 -1.01 7.33
N PHE A 85 -0.87 -1.02 8.60
CA PHE A 85 -0.49 -2.22 9.35
C PHE A 85 -1.60 -2.61 10.32
N GLY A 86 -1.84 -3.91 10.42
CA GLY A 86 -2.78 -4.49 11.37
C GLY A 86 -2.17 -5.70 12.05
N GLU A 87 -2.91 -6.29 12.98
CA GLU A 87 -2.43 -7.42 13.77
C GLU A 87 -2.73 -8.78 13.13
N LYS A 88 -3.70 -8.83 12.23
CA LYS A 88 -4.33 -10.07 11.80
C LYS A 88 -3.49 -10.90 10.81
N TYR A 89 -2.75 -10.25 9.94
CA TYR A 89 -2.00 -10.92 8.86
C TYR A 89 -0.51 -10.65 9.00
N LYS A 90 0.30 -11.52 8.40
CA LYS A 90 1.74 -11.24 8.27
C LYS A 90 1.90 -10.09 7.27
N GLN A 91 2.51 -9.01 7.71
CA GLN A 91 2.56 -7.75 6.96
C GLN A 91 3.89 -7.56 6.21
N TRP A 92 4.48 -8.64 5.70
CA TRP A 92 5.78 -8.57 5.02
C TRP A 92 5.76 -7.69 3.78
N ASN A 93 4.74 -7.85 2.93
CA ASN A 93 4.62 -7.04 1.72
C ASN A 93 4.33 -5.58 2.05
N THR A 94 3.55 -5.31 3.08
CA THR A 94 3.28 -3.95 3.53
C THR A 94 4.56 -3.26 4.02
N ALA A 95 5.39 -3.96 4.80
CA ALA A 95 6.67 -3.46 5.27
C ALA A 95 7.63 -3.20 4.10
N MET A 96 7.69 -4.11 3.14
CA MET A 96 8.50 -3.95 1.93
C MET A 96 8.07 -2.72 1.13
N ASP A 97 6.77 -2.55 0.90
CA ASP A 97 6.23 -1.43 0.14
C ASP A 97 6.48 -0.10 0.86
N ALA A 98 6.26 -0.05 2.17
CA ALA A 98 6.52 1.15 2.97
C ALA A 98 8.00 1.54 2.92
N SER A 99 8.91 0.59 3.10
CA SER A 99 10.35 0.83 3.04
C SER A 99 10.79 1.28 1.64
N THR A 100 10.21 0.69 0.61
CA THR A 100 10.47 1.08 -0.78
C THR A 100 10.03 2.52 -1.04
N ALA A 101 8.82 2.88 -0.60
CA ALA A 101 8.29 4.24 -0.74
C ALA A 101 9.20 5.28 -0.07
N ILE A 102 9.64 5.00 1.16
CA ILE A 102 10.57 5.86 1.91
C ILE A 102 11.89 6.02 1.14
N THR A 103 12.45 4.93 0.64
CA THR A 103 13.71 4.93 -0.12
C THR A 103 13.57 5.69 -1.44
N MET A 104 12.40 5.64 -2.08
CA MET A 104 12.08 6.41 -3.28
C MET A 104 11.80 7.89 -3.00
N ASN A 105 11.91 8.32 -1.76
CA ASN A 105 11.56 9.68 -1.32
C ASN A 105 10.10 10.06 -1.58
N LYS A 106 9.20 9.11 -1.56
CA LYS A 106 7.77 9.39 -1.59
C LYS A 106 7.31 9.76 -0.18
N PRO A 107 6.57 10.87 -0.03
CA PRO A 107 5.92 11.16 1.26
C PRO A 107 5.09 9.97 1.71
N THR A 108 5.36 9.46 2.90
CA THR A 108 4.79 8.22 3.40
C THR A 108 4.11 8.43 4.74
N ILE A 109 2.85 7.99 4.83
CA ILE A 109 2.07 7.94 6.06
C ILE A 109 1.94 6.48 6.46
N ILE A 110 2.30 6.16 7.70
CA ILE A 110 2.04 4.84 8.29
C ILE A 110 0.82 4.94 9.17
N ILE A 111 -0.12 4.00 8.98
CA ILE A 111 -1.25 3.81 9.88
C ILE A 111 -1.00 2.50 10.63
N ARG A 112 -0.97 2.54 11.96
CA ARG A 112 -0.78 1.33 12.78
C ARG A 112 -1.51 1.46 14.10
N PRO A 113 -2.09 0.37 14.65
CA PRO A 113 -2.67 0.40 15.98
C PRO A 113 -1.57 0.49 17.06
N GLU A 114 -1.94 0.96 18.25
CA GLU A 114 -0.99 1.11 19.38
C GLU A 114 -0.30 -0.20 19.77
N SER A 115 -1.00 -1.32 19.61
CA SER A 115 -0.49 -2.64 19.98
C SER A 115 0.79 -3.07 19.25
N ILE A 116 1.07 -2.47 18.09
CA ILE A 116 2.27 -2.80 17.29
C ILE A 116 3.23 -1.62 17.11
N ILE A 117 3.18 -0.65 18.01
CA ILE A 117 4.14 0.46 18.04
C ILE A 117 5.57 -0.07 18.10
N HIS A 118 5.85 -0.99 19.02
CA HIS A 118 7.21 -1.48 19.26
C HIS A 118 7.81 -2.21 18.05
N PRO A 119 7.15 -3.21 17.45
CA PRO A 119 7.73 -3.91 16.30
C PRO A 119 7.91 -3.04 15.05
N LEU A 120 7.18 -1.93 14.94
CA LEU A 120 7.28 -1.02 13.79
C LEU A 120 8.07 0.26 14.09
N LYS A 121 8.78 0.33 15.21
CA LYS A 121 9.42 1.60 15.65
C LYS A 121 10.43 2.15 14.65
N GLU A 122 11.28 1.32 14.07
CA GLU A 122 12.29 1.77 13.10
C GLU A 122 11.62 2.26 11.82
N LEU A 123 10.68 1.50 11.30
CA LEU A 123 9.95 1.86 10.07
C LEU A 123 9.14 3.16 10.29
N SER A 124 8.44 3.25 11.41
CA SER A 124 7.65 4.45 11.75
C SER A 124 8.52 5.69 11.88
N ASN A 125 9.73 5.54 12.42
CA ASN A 125 10.67 6.65 12.57
C ASN A 125 11.23 7.14 11.21
N ARG A 126 11.27 6.28 10.21
CA ARG A 126 11.72 6.64 8.87
C ARG A 126 10.62 7.28 8.01
N ALA A 127 9.36 7.03 8.33
CA ALA A 127 8.23 7.61 7.61
C ALA A 127 8.07 9.10 7.94
N ASN A 128 7.37 9.82 7.06
CA ASN A 128 7.11 11.25 7.29
C ASN A 128 6.12 11.47 8.43
N VAL A 129 5.04 10.66 8.46
CA VAL A 129 3.99 10.75 9.47
C VAL A 129 3.55 9.34 9.85
N THR A 130 3.32 9.10 11.13
CA THR A 130 2.73 7.87 11.64
C THR A 130 1.51 8.22 12.47
N VAL A 131 0.39 7.57 12.18
CA VAL A 131 -0.90 7.81 12.82
C VAL A 131 -1.55 6.49 13.25
N ASP A 132 -2.58 6.58 14.08
CA ASP A 132 -3.27 5.40 14.63
C ASP A 132 -4.48 4.97 13.82
N THR A 133 -5.09 5.89 13.06
CA THR A 133 -6.36 5.64 12.37
C THR A 133 -6.35 6.16 10.94
N ILE A 134 -7.28 5.63 10.14
CA ILE A 134 -7.55 6.12 8.78
C ILE A 134 -7.97 7.60 8.83
N ASP A 135 -8.82 7.98 9.78
CA ASP A 135 -9.30 9.36 9.90
C ASP A 135 -8.13 10.34 10.13
N HIS A 136 -7.19 9.98 10.98
CA HIS A 136 -5.99 10.81 11.18
C HIS A 136 -5.15 10.93 9.92
N ALA A 137 -5.00 9.85 9.15
CA ALA A 137 -4.28 9.90 7.87
C ALA A 137 -4.98 10.86 6.89
N LEU A 138 -6.31 10.83 6.83
CA LEU A 138 -7.08 11.74 5.99
C LEU A 138 -7.00 13.19 6.48
N ASP A 139 -6.91 13.42 7.78
CA ASP A 139 -6.66 14.77 8.34
C ASP A 139 -5.31 15.32 7.86
N VAL A 140 -4.27 14.49 7.85
CA VAL A 140 -2.94 14.86 7.34
C VAL A 140 -3.02 15.23 5.86
N LEU A 141 -3.71 14.42 5.05
CA LEU A 141 -3.88 14.72 3.63
C LEU A 141 -4.72 15.98 3.39
N ALA A 142 -5.78 16.17 4.17
CA ALA A 142 -6.64 17.34 4.06
C ALA A 142 -5.85 18.64 4.32
N TYR A 143 -4.90 18.59 5.25
CA TYR A 143 -4.06 19.74 5.58
C TYR A 143 -3.24 20.26 4.39
N ILE A 144 -2.92 19.38 3.44
CA ILE A 144 -2.17 19.78 2.23
C ILE A 144 -2.97 20.79 1.39
N PHE A 145 -4.30 20.72 1.46
CA PHE A 145 -5.19 21.55 0.65
C PHE A 145 -5.64 22.84 1.35
N GLU A 146 -5.21 23.09 2.57
CA GLU A 146 -5.47 24.35 3.27
C GLU A 146 -4.46 25.43 2.82
#